data_47208de283e17b44ef8dd06ded83e8cd
#
_entry.id   47208de283e17b44ef8dd06ded83e8cd
#
_cell.length_a   1.000
_cell.length_b   1.000
_cell.length_c   1.000
_cell.angle_alpha   90.00
_cell.angle_beta   90.00
_cell.angle_gamma   90.00
#
_symmetry.space_group_name_H-M   'P 1'
#
loop_
_entity.id
_entity.type
_entity.pdbx_description
1 polymer ?
#
loop_
_entity_poly.entity_id
_entity_poly.type
_entity_poly.pdbx_seq_one_letter_code
_entity_poly.pdbx_strand_id
1 'polypeptide(L)'
;MNSIRVFIAAAFAFMLSFTSYAGTTDNSAEAIGEYANGCIKGAVELKDGKNYQVQRWGNTRNFGHPQLIDYINKLVAKAKKAGLPDLLIGDLSRPLGGSFGSASNHGSHQIGLDVDISFDFSTPRKSEYELTHPEDVYIVDTKNRPTKFFDNNRVALLYMAAQDPRVERIFVAPGIKRTLCQIYEGHDKSWLQKIRPWFGHRGHMHVRLGCPVDSPACVKQAKAPSGDGCGAELASWFVPPPPSTKPTKPKVKPKKIPPARCQALFKEHNYN
;
A
#
# COMPACT_ATOMS: atom_id res chain seq x y z
N MET A 1 -0.37 -7.93 -94.66
CA MET A 1 -0.53 -7.10 -93.43
C MET A 1 -0.98 -8.02 -92.38
N ASN A 2 -0.05 -8.52 -91.52
CA ASN A 2 -0.30 -9.48 -90.52
C ASN A 2 -0.35 -8.79 -89.12
N SER A 3 -1.52 -8.83 -88.49
CA SER A 3 -1.70 -8.29 -87.12
C SER A 3 -1.37 -9.38 -86.07
N ILE A 4 -0.33 -9.17 -85.30
CA ILE A 4 0.06 -10.01 -84.15
C ILE A 4 -0.76 -9.57 -82.92
N ARG A 5 -1.58 -10.47 -82.43
CA ARG A 5 -2.27 -10.29 -81.15
C ARG A 5 -1.39 -10.82 -79.98
N VAL A 6 -0.95 -9.91 -79.13
CA VAL A 6 -0.23 -10.25 -77.88
C VAL A 6 -1.27 -10.54 -76.76
N PHE A 7 -1.27 -11.74 -76.21
CA PHE A 7 -2.02 -12.06 -75.07
C PHE A 7 -1.17 -11.77 -73.80
N ILE A 8 -1.61 -10.83 -72.98
CA ILE A 8 -1.02 -10.58 -71.67
C ILE A 8 -1.77 -11.45 -70.66
N ALA A 9 -1.09 -12.46 -70.14
CA ALA A 9 -1.60 -13.26 -69.02
C ALA A 9 -1.30 -12.52 -67.70
N ALA A 10 -2.33 -12.05 -67.00
CA ALA A 10 -2.22 -11.47 -65.64
C ALA A 10 -2.17 -12.58 -64.61
N ALA A 11 -1.01 -12.79 -64.03
CA ALA A 11 -0.85 -13.68 -62.85
C ALA A 11 -1.30 -12.94 -61.61
N PHE A 12 -2.44 -13.35 -61.02
CA PHE A 12 -2.92 -12.90 -59.72
C PHE A 12 -2.14 -13.66 -58.62
N ALA A 13 -1.17 -13.01 -57.99
CA ALA A 13 -0.50 -13.51 -56.81
C ALA A 13 -1.40 -13.26 -55.61
N PHE A 14 -1.99 -14.32 -55.04
CA PHE A 14 -2.74 -14.29 -53.79
C PHE A 14 -1.73 -14.22 -52.66
N MET A 15 -1.48 -13.04 -52.08
CA MET A 15 -0.71 -12.88 -50.87
C MET A 15 -1.58 -13.27 -49.68
N LEU A 16 -1.35 -14.46 -49.13
CA LEU A 16 -1.86 -14.89 -47.85
C LEU A 16 -1.11 -14.12 -46.73
N SER A 17 -1.74 -13.08 -46.22
CA SER A 17 -1.24 -12.36 -45.04
C SER A 17 -1.45 -13.24 -43.81
N PHE A 18 -0.41 -13.92 -43.33
CA PHE A 18 -0.38 -14.54 -42.01
C PHE A 18 -0.27 -13.41 -40.98
N THR A 19 -1.38 -13.04 -40.38
CA THR A 19 -1.36 -12.24 -39.12
C THR A 19 -0.86 -13.13 -38.00
N SER A 20 0.44 -13.03 -37.72
CA SER A 20 1.01 -13.57 -36.46
C SER A 20 0.37 -12.83 -35.32
N TYR A 21 -0.57 -13.48 -34.62
CA TYR A 21 -0.97 -13.06 -33.28
C TYR A 21 0.24 -13.29 -32.35
N ALA A 22 1.08 -12.28 -32.22
CA ALA A 22 2.02 -12.22 -31.12
C ALA A 22 1.17 -12.07 -29.86
N GLY A 23 0.96 -13.15 -29.14
CA GLY A 23 0.42 -13.12 -27.81
C GLY A 23 1.37 -12.28 -26.96
N THR A 24 1.06 -11.01 -26.75
CA THR A 24 1.68 -10.21 -25.72
C THR A 24 1.35 -10.91 -24.42
N THR A 25 2.33 -11.58 -23.82
CA THR A 25 2.24 -11.92 -22.40
C THR A 25 2.10 -10.60 -21.67
N ASP A 26 0.85 -10.26 -21.32
CA ASP A 26 0.55 -9.06 -20.57
C ASP A 26 1.19 -9.20 -19.19
N ASN A 27 2.41 -8.65 -19.06
CA ASN A 27 3.18 -8.59 -17.82
C ASN A 27 2.78 -7.38 -16.98
N SER A 28 1.61 -6.78 -17.27
CA SER A 28 1.09 -5.67 -16.48
C SER A 28 0.83 -6.13 -15.04
N ALA A 29 1.23 -5.28 -14.10
CA ALA A 29 0.93 -5.54 -12.70
C ALA A 29 -0.57 -5.41 -12.45
N GLU A 30 -1.14 -6.34 -11.69
CA GLU A 30 -2.55 -6.32 -11.34
C GLU A 30 -2.77 -6.67 -9.88
N ALA A 31 -3.43 -5.77 -9.15
CA ALA A 31 -3.95 -6.04 -7.82
C ALA A 31 -5.28 -6.81 -7.94
N ILE A 32 -5.45 -7.91 -7.20
CA ILE A 32 -6.60 -8.80 -7.31
C ILE A 32 -7.22 -9.02 -5.93
N GLY A 33 -8.52 -8.76 -5.81
CA GLY A 33 -9.28 -8.97 -4.58
C GLY A 33 -9.21 -7.78 -3.62
N GLU A 34 -9.45 -8.07 -2.33
CA GLU A 34 -9.47 -7.08 -1.26
C GLU A 34 -8.08 -6.90 -0.64
N TYR A 35 -7.80 -5.74 -0.04
CA TYR A 35 -6.55 -5.45 0.70
C TYR A 35 -6.21 -6.50 1.79
N ALA A 36 -7.23 -7.14 2.35
CA ALA A 36 -7.13 -8.15 3.39
C ALA A 36 -7.53 -9.56 2.93
N ASN A 37 -7.73 -9.77 1.65
CA ASN A 37 -8.02 -11.08 1.04
C ASN A 37 -7.81 -10.99 -0.48
N GLY A 38 -6.56 -11.05 -0.91
CA GLY A 38 -6.22 -10.89 -2.31
C GLY A 38 -4.78 -11.29 -2.62
N CYS A 39 -4.33 -10.92 -3.79
CA CYS A 39 -2.97 -11.15 -4.29
C CYS A 39 -2.57 -10.07 -5.30
N ILE A 40 -1.33 -10.11 -5.75
CA ILE A 40 -0.82 -9.26 -6.81
C ILE A 40 -0.07 -10.09 -7.84
N LYS A 41 -0.32 -9.86 -9.13
CA LYS A 41 0.50 -10.30 -10.24
C LYS A 41 1.46 -9.17 -10.61
N GLY A 42 2.70 -9.48 -11.00
CA GLY A 42 3.65 -8.48 -11.49
C GLY A 42 4.09 -7.44 -10.43
N ALA A 43 4.18 -7.83 -9.15
CA ALA A 43 4.73 -6.96 -8.12
C ALA A 43 6.19 -6.62 -8.38
N VAL A 44 6.58 -5.39 -8.03
CA VAL A 44 7.96 -4.89 -8.13
C VAL A 44 8.59 -4.87 -6.74
N GLU A 45 9.83 -5.33 -6.67
CA GLU A 45 10.62 -5.28 -5.43
C GLU A 45 11.07 -3.84 -5.14
N LEU A 46 10.84 -3.36 -3.93
CA LEU A 46 11.43 -2.14 -3.41
C LEU A 46 12.77 -2.48 -2.76
N LYS A 47 13.86 -1.89 -3.26
CA LYS A 47 15.21 -2.00 -2.70
C LYS A 47 15.60 -0.70 -2.03
N ASP A 48 16.63 -0.75 -1.19
CA ASP A 48 17.21 0.43 -0.56
C ASP A 48 17.50 1.54 -1.57
N GLY A 49 17.22 2.76 -1.18
CA GLY A 49 17.50 3.97 -1.94
C GLY A 49 18.46 4.92 -1.24
N LYS A 50 18.85 5.98 -1.95
CA LYS A 50 19.77 7.00 -1.40
C LYS A 50 19.21 7.69 -0.14
N ASN A 51 17.89 7.94 -0.09
CA ASN A 51 17.21 8.73 0.94
C ASN A 51 16.18 7.92 1.73
N TYR A 52 16.25 6.61 1.67
CA TYR A 52 15.46 5.69 2.48
C TYR A 52 16.11 4.32 2.59
N GLN A 53 15.69 3.54 3.57
CA GLN A 53 16.02 2.13 3.69
C GLN A 53 14.74 1.31 3.82
N VAL A 54 14.80 0.04 3.39
CA VAL A 54 13.68 -0.90 3.44
C VAL A 54 13.83 -1.79 4.66
N GLN A 55 12.80 -1.79 5.52
CA GLN A 55 12.73 -2.68 6.67
C GLN A 55 12.16 -4.05 6.29
N ARG A 56 12.53 -5.10 7.06
CA ARG A 56 11.93 -6.45 6.95
C ARG A 56 12.00 -7.10 5.57
N TRP A 57 12.90 -6.62 4.73
CA TRP A 57 13.14 -7.20 3.41
C TRP A 57 13.51 -8.71 3.51
N GLY A 58 14.18 -9.15 4.57
CA GLY A 58 14.47 -10.56 4.84
C GLY A 58 13.24 -11.46 4.98
N ASN A 59 12.05 -10.87 5.26
CA ASN A 59 10.76 -11.56 5.27
C ASN A 59 10.02 -11.46 3.91
N THR A 60 10.71 -11.02 2.85
CA THR A 60 10.14 -10.79 1.51
C THR A 60 8.87 -9.91 1.52
N ARG A 61 8.82 -8.89 2.39
CA ARG A 61 7.68 -7.97 2.55
C ARG A 61 7.95 -6.60 1.93
N ASN A 62 8.72 -6.58 0.85
CA ASN A 62 9.16 -5.37 0.16
C ASN A 62 8.72 -5.33 -1.31
N PHE A 63 7.61 -6.00 -1.63
CA PHE A 63 7.03 -6.00 -2.98
C PHE A 63 5.76 -5.16 -3.03
N GLY A 64 5.54 -4.49 -4.16
CA GLY A 64 4.33 -3.67 -4.34
C GLY A 64 3.93 -3.50 -5.79
N HIS A 65 2.72 -3.02 -6.00
CA HIS A 65 2.27 -2.58 -7.32
C HIS A 65 3.16 -1.43 -7.80
N PRO A 66 3.51 -1.33 -9.10
CA PRO A 66 4.32 -0.22 -9.63
C PRO A 66 3.85 1.17 -9.19
N GLN A 67 2.53 1.39 -9.09
CA GLN A 67 1.98 2.65 -8.58
C GLN A 67 2.32 2.91 -7.10
N LEU A 68 2.45 1.86 -6.27
CA LEU A 68 2.88 2.01 -4.88
C LEU A 68 4.37 2.37 -4.83
N ILE A 69 5.19 1.72 -5.65
CA ILE A 69 6.63 2.02 -5.74
C ILE A 69 6.84 3.47 -6.21
N ASP A 70 6.10 3.93 -7.24
CA ASP A 70 6.14 5.33 -7.69
C ASP A 70 5.70 6.31 -6.59
N TYR A 71 4.63 6.00 -5.85
CA TYR A 71 4.18 6.79 -4.71
C TYR A 71 5.30 6.94 -3.66
N ILE A 72 5.93 5.83 -3.27
CA ILE A 72 7.02 5.83 -2.28
C ILE A 72 8.16 6.72 -2.76
N ASN A 73 8.64 6.55 -3.99
CA ASN A 73 9.71 7.34 -4.57
C ASN A 73 9.38 8.85 -4.58
N LYS A 74 8.14 9.21 -4.94
CA LYS A 74 7.68 10.60 -4.92
C LYS A 74 7.61 11.18 -3.50
N LEU A 75 7.13 10.41 -2.53
CA LEU A 75 7.09 10.83 -1.13
C LEU A 75 8.50 11.04 -0.58
N VAL A 76 9.42 10.10 -0.82
CA VAL A 76 10.83 10.21 -0.42
C VAL A 76 11.50 11.46 -1.00
N ALA A 77 11.27 11.74 -2.29
CA ALA A 77 11.80 12.94 -2.93
C ALA A 77 11.25 14.24 -2.30
N LYS A 78 9.94 14.28 -1.99
CA LYS A 78 9.32 15.42 -1.28
C LYS A 78 9.87 15.59 0.12
N ALA A 79 9.99 14.50 0.90
CA ALA A 79 10.53 14.51 2.24
C ALA A 79 11.97 15.04 2.25
N LYS A 80 12.81 14.57 1.34
CA LYS A 80 14.20 15.04 1.20
C LYS A 80 14.27 16.52 0.84
N LYS A 81 13.44 16.98 -0.11
CA LYS A 81 13.36 18.41 -0.48
C LYS A 81 12.92 19.30 0.69
N ALA A 82 12.07 18.77 1.57
CA ALA A 82 11.62 19.46 2.79
C ALA A 82 12.62 19.37 3.96
N GLY A 83 13.78 18.74 3.77
CA GLY A 83 14.83 18.62 4.79
C GLY A 83 14.59 17.52 5.82
N LEU A 84 13.64 16.60 5.60
CA LEU A 84 13.43 15.49 6.51
C LEU A 84 14.62 14.51 6.46
N PRO A 85 14.88 13.80 7.58
CA PRO A 85 15.80 12.66 7.60
C PRO A 85 15.37 11.57 6.63
N ASP A 86 16.28 10.66 6.29
CA ASP A 86 15.97 9.52 5.42
C ASP A 86 14.89 8.63 6.03
N LEU A 87 13.98 8.12 5.18
CA LEU A 87 12.81 7.37 5.64
C LEU A 87 13.12 5.89 5.85
N LEU A 88 12.35 5.22 6.72
CA LEU A 88 12.30 3.76 6.84
C LEU A 88 10.98 3.26 6.28
N ILE A 89 11.05 2.41 5.25
CA ILE A 89 9.92 1.90 4.49
C ILE A 89 9.76 0.40 4.72
N GLY A 90 8.59 -0.07 5.02
CA GLY A 90 8.20 -1.47 5.18
C GLY A 90 7.20 -1.63 6.32
N ASP A 91 6.31 -2.60 6.32
CA ASP A 91 6.06 -3.69 5.37
C ASP A 91 5.32 -3.19 4.10
N LEU A 92 5.58 -3.81 2.94
CA LEU A 92 4.75 -3.71 1.75
C LEU A 92 3.94 -5.02 1.62
N SER A 93 4.00 -5.68 0.47
CA SER A 93 3.45 -7.04 0.30
C SER A 93 4.54 -8.08 0.06
N ARG A 94 4.15 -9.36 0.02
CA ARG A 94 4.96 -10.46 -0.48
C ARG A 94 4.99 -10.43 -2.02
N PRO A 95 5.90 -11.18 -2.69
CA PRO A 95 6.06 -11.16 -4.16
C PRO A 95 4.76 -11.39 -4.96
N LEU A 96 3.90 -12.29 -4.49
CA LEU A 96 2.58 -12.54 -5.08
C LEU A 96 1.45 -12.03 -4.19
N GLY A 97 1.77 -11.23 -3.17
CA GLY A 97 0.77 -10.79 -2.19
C GLY A 97 0.34 -11.90 -1.22
N GLY A 98 -0.95 -11.90 -0.89
CA GLY A 98 -1.50 -12.85 0.07
C GLY A 98 -1.12 -12.55 1.53
N SER A 99 -1.61 -13.39 2.44
CA SER A 99 -1.42 -13.21 3.89
C SER A 99 0.04 -13.35 4.30
N PHE A 100 0.47 -12.58 5.30
CA PHE A 100 1.77 -12.77 5.98
C PHE A 100 1.80 -13.98 6.93
N GLY A 101 0.71 -14.73 7.01
CA GLY A 101 0.57 -15.89 7.90
C GLY A 101 -0.02 -15.55 9.26
N SER A 102 -0.32 -16.60 10.03
CA SER A 102 -1.01 -16.49 11.32
C SER A 102 -0.17 -15.85 12.44
N ALA A 103 1.16 -15.86 12.29
CA ALA A 103 2.07 -15.22 13.24
C ALA A 103 2.16 -13.71 13.08
N SER A 104 1.58 -13.15 11.99
CA SER A 104 1.57 -11.72 11.74
C SER A 104 0.30 -11.07 12.25
N ASN A 105 0.46 -9.89 12.88
CA ASN A 105 -0.69 -9.05 13.26
C ASN A 105 -1.24 -8.20 12.11
N HIS A 106 -0.63 -8.26 10.92
CA HIS A 106 -1.09 -7.50 9.75
C HIS A 106 -2.29 -8.18 9.11
N GLY A 107 -3.40 -7.43 9.03
CA GLY A 107 -4.65 -7.90 8.40
C GLY A 107 -4.76 -7.62 6.90
N SER A 108 -3.85 -6.82 6.34
CA SER A 108 -3.87 -6.36 4.93
C SER A 108 -2.51 -6.55 4.26
N HIS A 109 -2.08 -5.65 3.37
CA HIS A 109 -0.87 -5.77 2.55
C HIS A 109 -0.91 -6.89 1.48
N GLN A 110 -2.10 -7.40 1.14
CA GLN A 110 -2.19 -8.62 0.33
C GLN A 110 -2.22 -8.36 -1.18
N ILE A 111 -2.47 -7.12 -1.61
CA ILE A 111 -2.64 -6.78 -3.04
C ILE A 111 -1.60 -5.77 -3.54
N GLY A 112 -0.54 -5.52 -2.78
CA GLY A 112 0.55 -4.65 -3.17
C GLY A 112 0.23 -3.15 -3.23
N LEU A 113 -0.82 -2.69 -2.54
CA LEU A 113 -1.27 -1.29 -2.50
C LEU A 113 -1.19 -0.66 -1.11
N ASP A 114 -0.67 -1.38 -0.13
CA ASP A 114 -0.42 -0.93 1.23
C ASP A 114 1.08 -0.81 1.50
N VAL A 115 1.49 0.20 2.26
CA VAL A 115 2.86 0.35 2.77
C VAL A 115 2.85 0.92 4.17
N ASP A 116 3.66 0.34 5.04
CA ASP A 116 3.99 0.91 6.34
C ASP A 116 5.21 1.83 6.19
N ILE A 117 5.16 3.02 6.77
CA ILE A 117 6.26 3.97 6.82
C ILE A 117 6.51 4.30 8.28
N SER A 118 7.70 3.95 8.76
CA SER A 118 8.07 4.12 10.16
C SER A 118 8.07 5.59 10.58
N PHE A 119 7.74 5.87 11.84
CA PHE A 119 8.01 7.15 12.48
C PHE A 119 9.45 7.27 13.01
N ASP A 120 10.23 6.20 12.99
CA ASP A 120 11.68 6.30 13.07
C ASP A 120 12.25 6.75 11.71
N PHE A 121 13.43 7.30 11.73
CA PHE A 121 14.14 7.74 10.53
C PHE A 121 15.45 6.97 10.36
N SER A 122 15.91 6.83 9.12
CA SER A 122 17.18 6.17 8.80
C SER A 122 18.34 7.17 8.79
N THR A 123 18.45 8.01 9.85
CA THR A 123 19.55 8.96 10.01
C THR A 123 20.05 8.91 11.45
N PRO A 124 21.23 8.30 11.71
CA PRO A 124 22.13 7.65 10.75
C PRO A 124 21.50 6.40 10.11
N ARG A 125 22.04 5.95 8.98
CA ARG A 125 21.55 4.72 8.31
C ARG A 125 21.65 3.53 9.25
N LYS A 126 20.61 2.72 9.26
CA LYS A 126 20.52 1.50 10.08
C LYS A 126 21.39 0.38 9.51
N SER A 127 21.91 -0.45 10.38
CA SER A 127 22.55 -1.72 10.03
C SER A 127 21.53 -2.73 9.50
N GLU A 128 22.02 -3.79 8.84
CA GLU A 128 21.17 -4.89 8.37
C GLU A 128 20.41 -5.55 9.52
N TYR A 129 21.04 -5.72 10.67
CA TYR A 129 20.39 -6.24 11.87
C TYR A 129 19.21 -5.39 12.31
N GLU A 130 19.38 -4.07 12.41
CA GLU A 130 18.31 -3.12 12.79
C GLU A 130 17.19 -3.10 11.76
N LEU A 131 17.48 -3.26 10.45
CA LEU A 131 16.46 -3.31 9.40
C LEU A 131 15.64 -4.59 9.44
N THR A 132 16.24 -5.71 9.85
CA THR A 132 15.56 -7.01 9.95
C THR A 132 14.89 -7.22 11.31
N HIS A 133 15.35 -6.52 12.37
CA HIS A 133 14.81 -6.52 13.73
C HIS A 133 14.48 -5.09 14.19
N PRO A 134 13.59 -4.38 13.49
CA PRO A 134 13.36 -2.97 13.78
C PRO A 134 12.71 -2.76 15.14
N GLU A 135 13.23 -1.78 15.87
CA GLU A 135 12.59 -1.23 17.06
C GLU A 135 11.64 -0.09 16.68
N ASP A 136 10.47 -0.06 17.31
CA ASP A 136 9.48 0.98 17.02
C ASP A 136 9.75 2.27 17.81
N VAL A 137 9.79 3.39 17.10
CA VAL A 137 9.72 4.73 17.72
C VAL A 137 8.26 5.15 17.82
N TYR A 138 7.69 5.05 19.03
CA TYR A 138 6.30 5.40 19.27
C TYR A 138 6.11 6.91 19.45
N ILE A 139 5.36 7.55 18.55
CA ILE A 139 5.05 8.98 18.65
C ILE A 139 3.85 9.28 19.55
N VAL A 140 3.07 8.26 19.92
CA VAL A 140 2.09 8.31 21.01
C VAL A 140 2.26 7.11 21.93
N ASP A 141 2.00 7.30 23.23
CA ASP A 141 2.06 6.25 24.24
C ASP A 141 0.82 5.32 24.20
N THR A 142 0.78 4.33 25.09
CA THR A 142 -0.35 3.38 25.21
C THR A 142 -1.66 4.05 25.65
N LYS A 143 -1.60 5.26 26.21
CA LYS A 143 -2.76 6.09 26.60
C LYS A 143 -3.13 7.11 25.51
N ASN A 144 -2.58 6.95 24.30
CA ASN A 144 -2.80 7.86 23.17
C ASN A 144 -2.36 9.31 23.44
N ARG A 145 -1.34 9.54 24.26
CA ARG A 145 -0.76 10.86 24.52
C ARG A 145 0.51 11.03 23.66
N PRO A 146 0.78 12.23 23.11
CA PRO A 146 2.03 12.50 22.38
C PRO A 146 3.26 12.19 23.26
N THR A 147 4.28 11.58 22.68
CA THR A 147 5.61 11.40 23.28
C THR A 147 6.55 12.52 22.80
N LYS A 148 7.79 12.53 23.29
CA LYS A 148 8.84 13.44 22.83
C LYS A 148 9.16 13.30 21.33
N PHE A 149 8.76 12.19 20.71
CA PHE A 149 8.95 11.92 19.29
C PHE A 149 7.82 12.47 18.40
N PHE A 150 6.75 13.03 18.98
CA PHE A 150 5.70 13.67 18.18
C PHE A 150 6.16 15.09 17.80
N ASP A 151 6.92 15.22 16.73
CA ASP A 151 7.56 16.45 16.30
C ASP A 151 7.10 16.92 14.92
N ASN A 152 7.60 18.09 14.50
CA ASN A 152 7.27 18.71 13.23
C ASN A 152 7.65 17.84 12.02
N ASN A 153 8.72 17.05 12.09
CA ASN A 153 9.14 16.18 10.99
C ASN A 153 8.09 15.08 10.73
N ARG A 154 7.53 14.49 11.80
CA ARG A 154 6.51 13.45 11.71
C ARG A 154 5.17 14.02 11.24
N VAL A 155 4.82 15.23 11.70
CA VAL A 155 3.63 15.93 11.21
C VAL A 155 3.78 16.27 9.73
N ALA A 156 4.93 16.81 9.30
CA ALA A 156 5.21 17.10 7.91
C ALA A 156 5.19 15.85 7.02
N LEU A 157 5.73 14.72 7.50
CA LEU A 157 5.70 13.44 6.79
C LEU A 157 4.26 12.95 6.57
N LEU A 158 3.41 12.97 7.61
CA LEU A 158 1.99 12.62 7.52
C LEU A 158 1.23 13.53 6.53
N TYR A 159 1.48 14.84 6.60
CA TYR A 159 0.90 15.79 5.67
C TYR A 159 1.30 15.49 4.23
N MET A 160 2.60 15.34 3.95
CA MET A 160 3.11 15.06 2.61
C MET A 160 2.58 13.73 2.06
N ALA A 161 2.48 12.70 2.89
CA ALA A 161 1.93 11.41 2.52
C ALA A 161 0.46 11.51 2.07
N ALA A 162 -0.34 12.35 2.75
CA ALA A 162 -1.75 12.54 2.43
C ALA A 162 -2.01 13.34 1.15
N GLN A 163 -1.02 14.09 0.62
CA GLN A 163 -1.20 14.96 -0.55
C GLN A 163 -1.29 14.21 -1.88
N ASP A 164 -0.85 12.97 -1.96
CA ASP A 164 -0.98 12.21 -3.21
C ASP A 164 -2.46 11.83 -3.43
N PRO A 165 -3.04 12.12 -4.60
CA PRO A 165 -4.45 11.83 -4.88
C PRO A 165 -4.78 10.34 -4.89
N ARG A 166 -3.79 9.47 -5.11
CA ARG A 166 -3.95 8.00 -5.08
C ARG A 166 -4.13 7.45 -3.67
N VAL A 167 -3.71 8.21 -2.64
CA VAL A 167 -3.89 7.81 -1.24
C VAL A 167 -5.35 7.96 -0.84
N GLU A 168 -6.00 6.85 -0.49
CA GLU A 168 -7.35 6.83 0.04
C GLU A 168 -7.38 6.92 1.57
N ARG A 169 -6.40 6.29 2.25
CA ARG A 169 -6.32 6.25 3.71
C ARG A 169 -4.89 6.17 4.21
N ILE A 170 -4.69 6.75 5.37
CA ILE A 170 -3.49 6.58 6.17
C ILE A 170 -3.96 6.20 7.58
N PHE A 171 -3.71 4.95 7.97
CA PHE A 171 -4.08 4.48 9.30
C PHE A 171 -3.00 4.86 10.31
N VAL A 172 -3.44 5.42 11.44
CA VAL A 172 -2.59 5.86 12.55
C VAL A 172 -3.28 5.57 13.88
N ALA A 173 -2.53 5.51 14.98
CA ALA A 173 -3.14 5.40 16.31
C ALA A 173 -4.11 6.57 16.58
N PRO A 174 -5.22 6.35 17.31
CA PRO A 174 -6.21 7.40 17.58
C PRO A 174 -5.63 8.67 18.21
N GLY A 175 -4.62 8.53 19.06
CA GLY A 175 -3.90 9.66 19.65
C GLY A 175 -3.19 10.55 18.64
N ILE A 176 -2.64 9.97 17.58
CA ILE A 176 -2.00 10.73 16.48
C ILE A 176 -3.05 11.59 15.78
N LYS A 177 -4.17 10.97 15.39
CA LYS A 177 -5.27 11.70 14.74
C LYS A 177 -5.78 12.84 15.63
N ARG A 178 -6.00 12.59 16.92
CA ARG A 178 -6.46 13.61 17.89
C ARG A 178 -5.49 14.77 17.97
N THR A 179 -4.20 14.51 18.11
CA THR A 179 -3.18 15.55 18.20
C THR A 179 -3.11 16.37 16.91
N LEU A 180 -3.20 15.74 15.73
CA LEU A 180 -3.28 16.46 14.46
C LEU A 180 -4.53 17.37 14.39
N CYS A 181 -5.69 16.90 14.82
CA CYS A 181 -6.91 17.71 14.87
C CYS A 181 -6.74 18.96 15.75
N GLN A 182 -6.01 18.84 16.87
CA GLN A 182 -5.71 19.95 17.76
C GLN A 182 -4.68 20.93 17.14
N ILE A 183 -3.59 20.43 16.56
CA ILE A 183 -2.56 21.27 15.92
C ILE A 183 -3.14 22.11 14.78
N TYR A 184 -4.07 21.53 14.00
CA TYR A 184 -4.68 22.19 12.84
C TYR A 184 -6.02 22.86 13.17
N GLU A 185 -6.33 23.10 14.44
CA GLU A 185 -7.52 23.86 14.80
C GLU A 185 -7.41 25.29 14.25
N GLY A 186 -8.48 25.75 13.57
CA GLY A 186 -8.45 27.06 12.88
C GLY A 186 -7.71 27.10 11.54
N HIS A 187 -7.14 25.98 11.09
CA HIS A 187 -6.42 25.84 9.82
C HIS A 187 -7.11 24.86 8.86
N ASP A 188 -6.64 24.76 7.61
CA ASP A 188 -7.12 23.76 6.67
C ASP A 188 -6.85 22.34 7.19
N LYS A 189 -7.90 21.58 7.41
CA LYS A 189 -7.90 20.19 7.89
C LYS A 189 -8.38 19.20 6.83
N SER A 190 -8.59 19.62 5.59
CA SER A 190 -9.16 18.77 4.52
C SER A 190 -8.37 17.47 4.33
N TRP A 191 -7.05 17.52 4.40
CA TRP A 191 -6.18 16.36 4.27
C TRP A 191 -6.34 15.33 5.41
N LEU A 192 -6.84 15.77 6.58
CA LEU A 192 -7.10 14.87 7.71
C LEU A 192 -8.23 13.88 7.42
N GLN A 193 -9.06 14.10 6.41
CA GLN A 193 -10.04 13.11 5.96
C GLN A 193 -9.37 11.75 5.66
N LYS A 194 -8.18 11.76 5.08
CA LYS A 194 -7.43 10.54 4.75
C LYS A 194 -6.77 9.89 5.97
N ILE A 195 -6.51 10.63 7.05
CA ILE A 195 -5.91 10.12 8.29
C ILE A 195 -6.99 9.43 9.11
N ARG A 196 -6.88 8.11 9.23
CA ARG A 196 -7.91 7.29 9.86
C ARG A 196 -7.40 6.63 11.15
N PRO A 197 -8.09 6.79 12.27
CA PRO A 197 -7.69 6.12 13.49
C PRO A 197 -7.82 4.60 13.35
N TRP A 198 -6.80 3.86 13.81
CA TRP A 198 -6.81 2.41 13.84
C TRP A 198 -5.95 1.88 14.99
N PHE A 199 -6.26 0.67 15.46
CA PHE A 199 -5.48 0.02 16.52
C PHE A 199 -4.02 -0.25 16.08
N GLY A 200 -3.09 -0.28 17.03
CA GLY A 200 -1.66 -0.36 16.73
C GLY A 200 -1.11 0.98 16.23
N HIS A 201 -0.50 1.03 15.10
CA HIS A 201 -0.07 2.21 14.32
C HIS A 201 0.46 3.40 15.14
N ARG A 202 1.19 3.11 16.24
CA ARG A 202 1.85 4.13 17.08
C ARG A 202 3.27 4.43 16.62
N GLY A 203 3.93 3.44 15.99
CA GLY A 203 5.33 3.49 15.53
C GLY A 203 5.48 3.70 14.02
N HIS A 204 4.39 3.60 13.27
CA HIS A 204 4.36 3.79 11.81
C HIS A 204 3.00 4.32 11.36
N MET A 205 2.97 4.90 10.18
CA MET A 205 1.72 5.13 9.43
C MET A 205 1.55 4.04 8.37
N HIS A 206 0.34 3.49 8.25
CA HIS A 206 -0.02 2.55 7.21
C HIS A 206 -0.73 3.30 6.09
N VAL A 207 -0.09 3.46 4.95
CA VAL A 207 -0.64 4.15 3.79
C VAL A 207 -1.28 3.15 2.85
N ARG A 208 -2.49 3.47 2.40
CA ARG A 208 -3.26 2.69 1.43
C ARG A 208 -3.57 3.50 0.20
N LEU A 209 -3.15 3.00 -0.96
CA LEU A 209 -3.56 3.53 -2.26
C LEU A 209 -4.89 2.95 -2.70
N GLY A 210 -5.63 3.70 -3.51
CA GLY A 210 -6.81 3.20 -4.22
C GLY A 210 -6.47 2.17 -5.30
N CYS A 211 -7.48 1.42 -5.72
CA CYS A 211 -7.34 0.48 -6.83
C CYS A 211 -6.87 1.18 -8.11
N PRO A 212 -5.79 0.70 -8.75
CA PRO A 212 -5.33 1.21 -10.03
C PRO A 212 -6.38 0.99 -11.14
N VAL A 213 -6.39 1.85 -12.15
CA VAL A 213 -7.33 1.75 -13.28
C VAL A 213 -7.09 0.48 -14.09
N ASP A 214 -5.84 0.04 -14.17
CA ASP A 214 -5.37 -1.17 -14.85
C ASP A 214 -5.51 -2.46 -14.01
N SER A 215 -6.14 -2.38 -12.84
CA SER A 215 -6.40 -3.52 -11.97
C SER A 215 -7.91 -3.76 -11.78
N PRO A 216 -8.63 -4.23 -12.82
CA PRO A 216 -10.09 -4.36 -12.79
C PRO A 216 -10.60 -5.38 -11.77
N ALA A 217 -9.76 -6.33 -11.33
CA ALA A 217 -10.09 -7.28 -10.28
C ALA A 217 -9.81 -6.77 -8.86
N CYS A 218 -9.31 -5.56 -8.71
CA CYS A 218 -9.13 -4.92 -7.41
C CYS A 218 -10.48 -4.50 -6.83
N VAL A 219 -10.78 -4.92 -5.61
CA VAL A 219 -12.03 -4.57 -4.91
C VAL A 219 -11.83 -3.25 -4.18
N LYS A 220 -12.48 -2.21 -4.68
CA LYS A 220 -12.42 -0.86 -4.07
C LYS A 220 -12.99 -0.88 -2.67
N GLN A 221 -12.32 -0.24 -1.75
CA GLN A 221 -12.82 -0.01 -0.41
C GLN A 221 -13.91 1.08 -0.43
N ALA A 222 -14.88 1.00 0.49
CA ALA A 222 -15.86 2.08 0.67
C ALA A 222 -15.14 3.41 0.93
N LYS A 223 -15.62 4.51 0.36
CA LYS A 223 -15.02 5.84 0.57
C LYS A 223 -14.93 6.19 2.05
N ALA A 224 -13.88 6.91 2.44
CA ALA A 224 -13.83 7.48 3.79
C ALA A 224 -15.02 8.46 3.98
N PRO A 225 -15.60 8.54 5.19
CA PRO A 225 -16.62 9.54 5.48
C PRO A 225 -16.16 10.96 5.11
N SER A 226 -17.11 11.81 4.74
CA SER A 226 -16.84 13.22 4.46
C SER A 226 -16.37 13.98 5.69
N GLY A 227 -15.71 15.12 5.49
CA GLY A 227 -15.16 15.96 6.55
C GLY A 227 -13.78 15.52 7.02
N ASP A 228 -13.22 16.25 7.97
CA ASP A 228 -11.86 16.04 8.49
C ASP A 228 -11.72 14.83 9.43
N GLY A 229 -12.83 14.24 9.87
CA GLY A 229 -12.87 13.12 10.81
C GLY A 229 -12.39 13.47 12.21
N CYS A 230 -12.42 14.74 12.62
CA CYS A 230 -12.00 15.19 13.95
C CYS A 230 -13.17 15.23 14.98
N GLY A 231 -14.40 14.95 14.54
CA GLY A 231 -15.60 15.02 15.39
C GLY A 231 -15.95 13.72 16.11
N ALA A 232 -17.24 13.37 16.09
CA ALA A 232 -17.82 12.25 16.83
C ALA A 232 -17.16 10.89 16.52
N GLU A 233 -16.78 10.66 15.27
CA GLU A 233 -16.05 9.43 14.87
C GLU A 233 -14.75 9.29 15.66
N LEU A 234 -13.94 10.34 15.72
CA LEU A 234 -12.69 10.30 16.50
C LEU A 234 -12.97 10.16 17.99
N ALA A 235 -13.97 10.86 18.50
CA ALA A 235 -14.33 10.80 19.93
C ALA A 235 -14.69 9.36 20.35
N SER A 236 -15.37 8.60 19.49
CA SER A 236 -15.76 7.21 19.78
C SER A 236 -14.59 6.28 20.07
N TRP A 237 -13.39 6.57 19.57
CA TRP A 237 -12.18 5.79 19.81
C TRP A 237 -11.65 5.91 21.25
N PHE A 238 -12.11 6.91 22.00
CA PHE A 238 -11.68 7.17 23.37
C PHE A 238 -12.76 6.81 24.40
N VAL A 239 -13.92 6.35 23.93
CA VAL A 239 -14.97 5.83 24.83
C VAL A 239 -14.64 4.39 25.19
N PRO A 240 -14.52 4.03 26.47
CA PRO A 240 -14.34 2.64 26.86
C PRO A 240 -15.51 1.78 26.35
N PRO A 241 -15.26 0.56 25.89
CA PRO A 241 -16.35 -0.34 25.55
C PRO A 241 -17.21 -0.60 26.79
N PRO A 242 -18.53 -0.74 26.63
CA PRO A 242 -19.39 -1.07 27.76
C PRO A 242 -18.91 -2.37 28.43
N PRO A 243 -19.06 -2.52 29.76
CA PRO A 243 -18.68 -3.72 30.46
C PRO A 243 -19.30 -4.96 29.80
N SER A 244 -18.48 -5.93 29.43
CA SER A 244 -18.99 -7.19 28.88
C SER A 244 -19.65 -8.00 29.99
N THR A 245 -20.95 -8.22 29.88
CA THR A 245 -21.72 -9.04 30.87
C THR A 245 -21.58 -10.55 30.60
N LYS A 246 -20.86 -10.95 29.56
CA LYS A 246 -20.65 -12.37 29.20
C LYS A 246 -19.17 -12.66 29.00
N PRO A 247 -18.63 -13.78 29.52
CA PRO A 247 -17.29 -14.23 29.15
C PRO A 247 -17.26 -14.50 27.65
N THR A 248 -16.57 -13.63 26.90
CA THR A 248 -16.40 -13.82 25.45
C THR A 248 -15.32 -14.85 25.23
N LYS A 249 -15.71 -16.07 24.83
CA LYS A 249 -14.74 -16.99 24.20
C LYS A 249 -14.12 -16.30 22.99
N PRO A 250 -12.79 -16.39 22.76
CA PRO A 250 -12.17 -15.86 21.58
C PRO A 250 -12.91 -16.37 20.33
N LYS A 251 -13.56 -15.49 19.58
CA LYS A 251 -14.16 -15.89 18.31
C LYS A 251 -13.02 -16.19 17.33
N VAL A 252 -12.80 -17.46 17.04
CA VAL A 252 -11.90 -17.87 15.95
C VAL A 252 -12.53 -17.32 14.66
N LYS A 253 -11.88 -16.32 14.08
CA LYS A 253 -12.32 -15.80 12.77
C LYS A 253 -12.07 -16.90 11.73
N PRO A 254 -13.07 -17.24 10.90
CA PRO A 254 -12.85 -18.22 9.83
C PRO A 254 -11.73 -17.74 8.91
N LYS A 255 -10.86 -18.66 8.48
CA LYS A 255 -9.80 -18.35 7.51
C LYS A 255 -10.47 -17.88 6.21
N LYS A 256 -10.13 -16.68 5.75
CA LYS A 256 -10.62 -16.18 4.47
C LYS A 256 -10.06 -17.03 3.34
N ILE A 257 -10.91 -17.38 2.39
CA ILE A 257 -10.52 -18.09 1.16
C ILE A 257 -10.13 -17.02 0.13
N PRO A 258 -8.91 -17.04 -0.42
CA PRO A 258 -8.51 -16.10 -1.45
C PRO A 258 -9.37 -16.22 -2.71
N PRO A 259 -9.53 -15.16 -3.50
CA PRO A 259 -10.19 -15.23 -4.81
C PRO A 259 -9.63 -16.34 -5.68
N ALA A 260 -10.46 -16.96 -6.53
CA ALA A 260 -10.05 -18.09 -7.39
C ALA A 260 -8.80 -17.77 -8.25
N ARG A 261 -8.70 -16.54 -8.78
CA ARG A 261 -7.52 -16.08 -9.52
C ARG A 261 -6.26 -16.06 -8.66
N CYS A 262 -6.37 -15.70 -7.38
CA CYS A 262 -5.25 -15.75 -6.45
C CYS A 262 -4.84 -17.19 -6.12
N GLN A 263 -5.80 -18.08 -5.94
CA GLN A 263 -5.51 -19.51 -5.72
C GLN A 263 -4.77 -20.11 -6.92
N ALA A 264 -5.20 -19.79 -8.16
CA ALA A 264 -4.52 -20.22 -9.37
C ALA A 264 -3.09 -19.71 -9.44
N LEU A 265 -2.89 -18.39 -9.19
CA LEU A 265 -1.58 -17.76 -9.17
C LEU A 265 -0.65 -18.39 -8.14
N PHE A 266 -1.14 -18.64 -6.91
CA PHE A 266 -0.34 -19.26 -5.85
C PHE A 266 0.04 -20.69 -6.20
N LYS A 267 -0.88 -21.47 -6.80
CA LYS A 267 -0.62 -22.84 -7.25
C LYS A 267 0.43 -22.89 -8.36
N GLU A 268 0.33 -22.02 -9.36
CA GLU A 268 1.27 -21.93 -10.48
C GLU A 268 2.72 -21.69 -10.01
N HIS A 269 2.89 -20.91 -8.96
CA HIS A 269 4.21 -20.54 -8.41
C HIS A 269 4.62 -21.33 -7.17
N ASN A 270 3.91 -22.40 -6.79
CA ASN A 270 4.13 -23.15 -5.54
C ASN A 270 4.24 -22.25 -4.29
N TYR A 271 3.39 -21.23 -4.22
CA TYR A 271 3.45 -20.17 -3.24
C TYR A 271 2.53 -20.49 -2.04
N ASN A 272 3.12 -20.57 -0.83
CA ASN A 272 2.43 -20.88 0.44
C ASN A 272 2.27 -19.66 1.35
#